data_4a7208c542718d041754033f7c038fb3
#
_entry.id   4a7208c542718d041754033f7c038fb3
#
_cell.length_a   1.000
_cell.length_b   1.000
_cell.length_c   1.000
_cell.angle_alpha   90.00
_cell.angle_beta   90.00
_cell.angle_gamma   90.00
#
_symmetry.space_group_name_H-M   'P 1'
#
loop_
_entity.id
_entity.type
_entity.pdbx_description
1 polymer ?
#
loop_
_entity_poly.entity_id
_entity_poly.type
_entity_poly.pdbx_seq_one_letter_code
_entity_poly.pdbx_strand_id
1 'polypeptide(L)' 'MIGRRSLTGERCPVSGIWRSEGHGKTAVVRRQGEIMPSHRNKEVSWRMIQHLPKK' A
#
# COMPACT_ATOMS: atom_id res chain seq x y z
N MET A 1 -7.01 4.47 -8.03
CA MET A 1 -6.75 3.79 -9.30
C MET A 1 -5.98 2.51 -9.05
N ILE A 2 -6.49 1.41 -9.56
CA ILE A 2 -5.85 0.11 -9.38
C ILE A 2 -4.50 0.13 -10.09
N GLY A 3 -3.50 -0.48 -9.46
CA GLY A 3 -2.16 -0.53 -10.04
C GLY A 3 -1.25 0.60 -9.61
N ARG A 4 -1.78 1.58 -8.87
CA ARG A 4 -0.95 2.66 -8.36
C ARG A 4 0.06 2.14 -7.36
N ARG A 5 1.25 2.72 -7.35
CA ARG A 5 2.33 2.29 -6.47
C ARG A 5 2.65 3.37 -5.45
N SER A 6 3.12 2.91 -4.29
CA SER A 6 3.60 3.78 -3.25
C SER A 6 4.75 3.10 -2.53
N LEU A 7 5.72 3.87 -2.09
CA LEU A 7 6.89 3.32 -1.40
C LEU A 7 6.72 3.41 0.10
N THR A 8 7.46 2.56 0.82
CA THR A 8 7.52 2.62 2.27
C THR A 8 7.90 4.05 2.71
N GLY A 9 7.18 4.55 3.68
CA GLY A 9 7.43 5.89 4.20
C GLY A 9 6.68 6.99 3.50
N GLU A 10 6.10 6.72 2.33
CA GLU A 10 5.28 7.69 1.63
C GLU A 10 3.87 7.69 2.18
N ARG A 11 3.18 8.80 2.03
CA ARG A 11 1.78 8.86 2.43
C ARG A 11 0.93 8.11 1.42
N CYS A 12 -0.01 7.34 1.92
CA CYS A 12 -0.92 6.59 1.06
C CYS A 12 -1.74 7.57 0.22
N PRO A 13 -1.67 7.49 -1.10
CA PRO A 13 -2.38 8.45 -1.94
C PRO A 13 -3.87 8.19 -2.07
N VAL A 14 -4.29 6.94 -1.91
CA VAL A 14 -5.69 6.56 -2.05
C VAL A 14 -5.98 5.42 -1.08
N SER A 15 -7.11 5.48 -0.41
CA SER A 15 -7.52 4.40 0.49
C SER A 15 -7.74 3.12 -0.30
N GLY A 16 -7.18 2.03 0.18
CA GLY A 16 -7.33 0.75 -0.49
C GLY A 16 -6.51 -0.34 0.14
N ILE A 17 -6.48 -1.47 -0.54
CA ILE A 17 -5.66 -2.61 -0.15
C ILE A 17 -4.39 -2.57 -0.99
N TRP A 18 -3.26 -2.60 -0.31
CA TRP A 18 -1.95 -2.49 -0.94
C TRP A 18 -1.15 -3.76 -0.70
N ARG A 19 -0.51 -4.23 -1.74
CA ARG A 19 0.27 -5.46 -1.68
C ARG A 19 1.73 -5.15 -1.94
N SER A 20 2.61 -5.75 -1.14
CA SER A 20 4.05 -5.57 -1.36
C SER A 20 4.48 -6.31 -2.62
N GLU A 21 5.35 -5.66 -3.38
CA GLU A 21 5.92 -6.26 -4.57
C GLU A 21 7.25 -6.92 -4.22
N GLY A 22 7.45 -8.12 -4.75
CA GLY A 22 8.73 -8.79 -4.65
C GLY A 22 9.01 -9.50 -3.34
N HIS A 23 8.13 -9.40 -2.37
CA HIS A 23 8.36 -9.98 -1.05
C HIS A 23 7.20 -10.83 -0.57
N GLY A 24 6.69 -11.66 -1.45
CA GLY A 24 5.62 -12.54 -1.09
C GLY A 24 4.26 -11.89 -1.22
N LYS A 25 3.31 -12.37 -0.42
CA LYS A 25 1.92 -11.99 -0.62
C LYS A 25 1.37 -11.16 0.52
N THR A 26 2.20 -10.34 1.10
CA THR A 26 1.76 -9.46 2.18
C THR A 26 0.89 -8.35 1.64
N ALA A 27 -0.29 -8.20 2.21
CA ALA A 27 -1.20 -7.13 1.84
C ALA A 27 -1.66 -6.40 3.09
N VAL A 28 -1.83 -5.09 2.97
CA VAL A 28 -2.27 -4.26 4.08
C VAL A 28 -3.37 -3.32 3.61
N VAL A 29 -4.24 -2.95 4.54
CA VAL A 29 -5.25 -1.94 4.28
C VAL A 29 -4.71 -0.61 4.78
N ARG A 30 -4.67 0.39 3.90
CA ARG A 30 -4.24 1.73 4.26
C ARG A 30 -5.24 2.75 3.77
N ARG A 31 -5.41 3.80 4.56
CA ARG A 31 -6.30 4.90 4.20
C ARG A 31 -5.47 6.06 3.69
N GLN A 32 -6.10 6.89 2.88
CA GLN A 32 -5.43 8.06 2.34
C GLN A 32 -4.83 8.89 3.46
N GLY A 33 -3.56 9.24 3.30
CA GLY A 33 -2.82 10.03 4.28
C GLY A 33 -2.02 9.21 5.28
N GLU A 34 -2.28 7.93 5.39
CA GLU A 34 -1.48 7.08 6.27
C GLU A 34 -0.11 6.78 5.66
N ILE A 35 0.87 6.57 6.52
CA ILE A 35 2.21 6.24 6.06
C ILE A 35 2.29 4.77 5.68
N MET A 36 2.85 4.50 4.51
CA MET A 36 3.00 3.13 4.05
C MET A 36 4.02 2.40 4.93
N PRO A 37 3.70 1.17 5.38
CA PRO A 37 4.58 0.46 6.30
C PRO A 37 5.77 -0.15 5.59
N SER A 38 6.78 -0.51 6.37
CA SER A 38 7.89 -1.31 5.86
C SER A 38 7.54 -2.80 5.99
N HIS A 39 8.21 -3.61 5.19
CA HIS A 39 8.05 -5.05 5.26
C HIS A 39 9.34 -5.63 5.83
N ARG A 40 9.24 -6.21 7.04
CA ARG A 40 10.39 -6.77 7.75
C ARG A 40 11.52 -5.74 7.89
N ASN A 41 11.16 -4.50 8.21
CA ASN A 41 12.09 -3.39 8.38
C ASN A 41 12.84 -3.02 7.11
N LYS A 42 12.29 -3.36 5.95
CA LYS A 42 12.87 -3.01 4.66
C LYS A 42 11.90 -2.17 3.87
N GLU A 43 12.44 -1.28 3.08
CA GLU A 43 11.63 -0.49 2.15
C GLU A 43 11.14 -1.40 1.05
N VAL A 44 9.86 -1.28 0.74
CA VAL A 44 9.25 -2.06 -0.33
C VAL A 44 8.34 -1.16 -1.14
N SER A 45 8.05 -1.61 -2.36
CA SER A 45 7.07 -0.97 -3.21
C SER A 45 5.73 -1.61 -2.93
N TRP A 46 4.72 -0.77 -2.69
CA TRP A 46 3.36 -1.24 -2.47
C TRP A 46 2.54 -0.94 -3.70
N ARG A 47 1.73 -1.90 -4.11
CA ARG A 47 0.87 -1.75 -5.26
C ARG A 47 -0.58 -1.89 -4.84
N MET A 48 -1.41 -0.94 -5.25
CA MET A 48 -2.83 -1.00 -4.94
C MET A 48 -3.50 -2.09 -5.76
N ILE A 49 -4.22 -2.97 -5.07
CA ILE A 49 -4.91 -4.07 -5.72
C ILE A 49 -6.43 -3.93 -5.61
N GLN A 50 -6.91 -3.06 -4.73
CA GLN A 50 -8.34 -2.88 -4.56
C GLN A 50 -8.61 -1.57 -3.84
N HIS A 51 -9.62 -0.85 -4.28
CA HIS A 51 -10.10 0.35 -3.59
C HIS A 51 -10.96 -0.03 -2.40
N LEU A 52 -10.89 0.80 -1.35
CA LEU A 52 -11.83 0.67 -0.26
C LEU A 52 -13.12 1.39 -0.65
N PRO A 53 -14.28 0.85 -0.22
CA PRO A 53 -15.53 1.54 -0.45
C PRO A 53 -15.54 2.88 0.25
N LYS A 54 -16.11 3.87 -0.39
CA LYS A 54 -16.33 5.15 0.24
C LYS A 54 -17.58 5.08 1.10
N LYS A 55 -17.53 5.79 2.16
CA LYS A 55 -18.67 5.90 3.05
C LYS A 55 -19.41 7.15 2.83
#